data_df2ca426ccea6e6dfc86978c6d577c94
#
_entry.id   df2ca426ccea6e6dfc86978c6d577c94
#
_cell.length_a   1.000
_cell.length_b   1.000
_cell.length_c   1.000
_cell.angle_alpha   90.00
_cell.angle_beta   90.00
_cell.angle_gamma   90.00
#
_symmetry.space_group_name_H-M   'P 1'
#
loop_
_entity.id
_entity.type
_entity.pdbx_description
1 polymer ?
#
loop_
_entity_poly.entity_id
_entity_poly.type
_entity_poly.pdbx_seq_one_letter_code
_entity_poly.pdbx_strand_id
1 'polypeptide(L)'
;VIAHRGAARTCPENSIEALLEAVALGCEIVEFDVGSGLVLGHSLTERPPGAPTLDDVLRALHGKTVIAQIDMKVRGEEEAVAAAIARHGADEAVVVSSTWPDSLGLLARIAPRVSRAIGYPRDSYGAARVRWPGVVTRTVVGAAAGAMPVRLPLLAARGRPHVVALHHALVTARVVEAAHRRGLGVFAWTANDPALVERLTRAGVDAIASDDPEMALQVTATLQTP
;
A
#
# COMPACT_ATOMS: atom_id res chain seq x y z
N VAL A 1 -7.14 8.35 -3.58
CA VAL A 1 -6.04 8.54 -2.59
C VAL A 1 -6.09 7.41 -1.57
N ILE A 2 -4.89 6.95 -1.13
CA ILE A 2 -4.71 6.00 -0.03
C ILE A 2 -4.24 6.78 1.19
N ALA A 3 -4.96 6.69 2.31
CA ALA A 3 -4.49 7.21 3.59
C ALA A 3 -3.51 6.22 4.20
N HIS A 4 -2.20 6.51 4.14
CA HIS A 4 -1.12 5.66 4.64
C HIS A 4 -1.12 5.67 6.17
N ARG A 5 -1.40 4.52 6.77
CA ARG A 5 -1.63 4.32 8.21
C ARG A 5 -2.78 5.18 8.77
N GLY A 6 -3.78 5.50 7.91
CA GLY A 6 -4.85 6.43 8.20
C GLY A 6 -4.47 7.89 8.00
N ALA A 7 -5.19 8.82 8.64
CA ALA A 7 -4.88 10.24 8.64
C ALA A 7 -3.73 10.54 9.63
N ALA A 8 -2.53 10.03 9.33
CA ALA A 8 -1.38 9.96 10.23
C ALA A 8 -0.80 11.34 10.62
N ARG A 9 -1.20 12.42 9.92
CA ARG A 9 -0.83 13.79 10.31
C ARG A 9 -1.62 14.34 11.49
N THR A 10 -2.84 13.90 11.65
CA THR A 10 -3.80 14.46 12.64
C THR A 10 -4.11 13.49 13.75
N CYS A 11 -3.98 12.19 13.51
CA CYS A 11 -4.25 11.11 14.45
C CYS A 11 -3.04 10.18 14.60
N PRO A 12 -2.94 9.40 15.68
CA PRO A 12 -1.89 8.38 15.82
C PRO A 12 -1.96 7.36 14.67
N GLU A 13 -0.84 7.11 14.01
CA GLU A 13 -0.76 6.14 12.91
C GLU A 13 -1.19 4.74 13.34
N ASN A 14 -1.79 3.96 12.43
CA ASN A 14 -2.27 2.61 12.69
C ASN A 14 -3.32 2.53 13.83
N SER A 15 -4.09 3.58 14.05
CA SER A 15 -5.20 3.62 15.01
C SER A 15 -6.54 3.60 14.28
N ILE A 16 -7.59 3.09 14.95
CA ILE A 16 -8.96 3.13 14.42
C ILE A 16 -9.40 4.57 14.16
N GLU A 17 -9.01 5.49 15.04
CA GLU A 17 -9.30 6.91 14.92
C GLU A 17 -8.73 7.50 13.61
N ALA A 18 -7.45 7.21 13.32
CA ALA A 18 -6.81 7.66 12.08
C ALA A 18 -7.48 7.09 10.82
N LEU A 19 -7.92 5.84 10.86
CA LEU A 19 -8.61 5.19 9.75
C LEU A 19 -10.00 5.79 9.53
N LEU A 20 -10.75 6.03 10.60
CA LEU A 20 -12.08 6.65 10.51
C LEU A 20 -12.02 8.10 10.07
N GLU A 21 -11.01 8.86 10.53
CA GLU A 21 -10.77 10.23 10.05
C GLU A 21 -10.46 10.25 8.56
N ALA A 22 -9.63 9.34 8.07
CA ALA A 22 -9.35 9.21 6.64
C ALA A 22 -10.62 8.90 5.81
N VAL A 23 -11.53 8.07 6.34
CA VAL A 23 -12.85 7.82 5.73
C VAL A 23 -13.69 9.10 5.71
N ALA A 24 -13.69 9.88 6.80
CA ALA A 24 -14.43 11.14 6.89
C ALA A 24 -13.89 12.19 5.91
N LEU A 25 -12.57 12.21 5.65
CA LEU A 25 -11.94 13.04 4.63
C LEU A 25 -12.30 12.63 3.19
N GLY A 26 -12.91 11.46 2.98
CA GLY A 26 -13.31 10.97 1.66
C GLY A 26 -12.24 10.12 0.97
N CYS A 27 -11.28 9.55 1.70
CA CYS A 27 -10.34 8.60 1.13
C CYS A 27 -11.05 7.32 0.69
N GLU A 28 -10.77 6.88 -0.53
CA GLU A 28 -11.33 5.63 -1.11
C GLU A 28 -10.63 4.38 -0.57
N ILE A 29 -9.38 4.53 -0.11
CA ILE A 29 -8.57 3.46 0.44
C ILE A 29 -7.94 3.95 1.75
N VAL A 30 -8.05 3.15 2.80
CA VAL A 30 -7.31 3.33 4.05
C VAL A 30 -6.31 2.19 4.19
N GLU A 31 -5.06 2.53 4.45
CA GLU A 31 -3.98 1.55 4.59
C GLU A 31 -3.52 1.48 6.05
N PHE A 32 -3.16 0.29 6.49
CA PHE A 32 -2.60 0.06 7.81
C PHE A 32 -1.69 -1.17 7.83
N ASP A 33 -0.68 -1.08 8.69
CA ASP A 33 0.31 -2.13 8.91
C ASP A 33 -0.23 -3.21 9.84
N VAL A 34 -0.11 -4.48 9.46
CA VAL A 34 -0.47 -5.63 10.31
C VAL A 34 0.77 -6.45 10.63
N GLY A 35 1.09 -6.49 11.91
CA GLY A 35 2.20 -7.25 12.49
C GLY A 35 1.77 -8.60 13.04
N SER A 36 2.64 -9.21 13.83
CA SER A 36 2.43 -10.54 14.42
C SER A 36 1.22 -10.56 15.37
N GLY A 37 0.43 -11.64 15.29
CA GLY A 37 -0.81 -11.83 16.02
C GLY A 37 -1.94 -10.92 15.55
N LEU A 38 -1.86 -10.45 14.29
CA LEU A 38 -2.82 -9.56 13.64
C LEU A 38 -3.03 -8.23 14.37
N VAL A 39 -2.02 -7.74 15.08
CA VAL A 39 -2.04 -6.45 15.77
C VAL A 39 -1.52 -5.35 14.83
N LEU A 40 -2.16 -4.19 14.84
CA LEU A 40 -1.72 -3.05 14.05
C LEU A 40 -0.42 -2.47 14.58
N GLY A 41 0.49 -2.14 13.67
CA GLY A 41 1.75 -1.47 13.98
C GLY A 41 2.85 -1.78 12.97
N HIS A 42 3.73 -0.80 12.79
CA HIS A 42 4.84 -0.90 11.83
C HIS A 42 5.99 -1.78 12.35
N SER A 43 6.15 -1.87 13.68
CA SER A 43 7.21 -2.69 14.29
C SER A 43 6.80 -4.16 14.37
N LEU A 44 7.70 -5.04 13.96
CA LEU A 44 7.51 -6.49 14.05
C LEU A 44 7.56 -6.99 15.50
N THR A 45 8.16 -6.23 16.41
CA THR A 45 8.50 -6.65 17.78
C THR A 45 7.79 -5.85 18.86
N GLU A 46 7.37 -4.63 18.57
CA GLU A 46 6.70 -3.76 19.54
C GLU A 46 5.19 -3.83 19.32
N ARG A 47 4.49 -4.29 20.34
CA ARG A 47 3.03 -4.23 20.42
C ARG A 47 2.67 -3.11 21.40
N PRO A 48 2.28 -1.91 20.92
CA PRO A 48 1.82 -0.88 21.84
C PRO A 48 0.66 -1.41 22.69
N PRO A 49 0.66 -1.17 23.99
CA PRO A 49 -0.48 -1.54 24.83
C PRO A 49 -1.76 -0.93 24.26
N GLY A 50 -2.79 -1.77 24.04
CA GLY A 50 -4.07 -1.32 23.49
C GLY A 50 -4.07 -1.09 21.98
N ALA A 51 -3.02 -1.49 21.24
CA ALA A 51 -3.05 -1.43 19.78
C ALA A 51 -4.22 -2.28 19.23
N PRO A 52 -4.98 -1.78 18.25
CA PRO A 52 -6.09 -2.50 17.67
C PRO A 52 -5.62 -3.73 16.91
N THR A 53 -6.51 -4.70 16.78
CA THR A 53 -6.33 -5.89 15.96
C THR A 53 -6.95 -5.70 14.58
N LEU A 54 -6.60 -6.58 13.63
CA LEU A 54 -7.26 -6.64 12.33
C LEU A 54 -8.79 -6.81 12.46
N ASP A 55 -9.26 -7.65 13.40
CA ASP A 55 -10.70 -7.81 13.65
C ASP A 55 -11.36 -6.51 14.13
N ASP A 56 -10.68 -5.70 14.94
CA ASP A 56 -11.21 -4.41 15.41
C ASP A 56 -11.33 -3.42 14.25
N VAL A 57 -10.35 -3.37 13.36
CA VAL A 57 -10.39 -2.51 12.16
C VAL A 57 -11.49 -2.95 11.20
N LEU A 58 -11.56 -4.24 10.85
CA LEU A 58 -12.58 -4.74 9.94
C LEU A 58 -14.00 -4.50 10.48
N ARG A 59 -14.18 -4.59 11.80
CA ARG A 59 -15.45 -4.23 12.47
C ARG A 59 -15.73 -2.73 12.36
N ALA A 60 -14.73 -1.87 12.59
CA ALA A 60 -14.89 -0.42 12.52
C ALA A 60 -15.19 0.09 11.11
N LEU A 61 -14.66 -0.59 10.09
CA LEU A 61 -14.88 -0.24 8.68
C LEU A 61 -16.12 -0.91 8.07
N HIS A 62 -16.77 -1.83 8.80
CA HIS A 62 -17.96 -2.53 8.30
C HIS A 62 -19.06 -1.55 7.88
N GLY A 63 -19.63 -1.76 6.69
CA GLY A 63 -20.68 -0.91 6.13
C GLY A 63 -20.22 0.46 5.60
N LYS A 64 -18.93 0.77 5.62
CA LYS A 64 -18.37 1.99 5.02
C LYS A 64 -17.97 1.74 3.55
N THR A 65 -18.13 2.75 2.72
CA THR A 65 -17.73 2.72 1.32
C THR A 65 -16.23 3.05 1.21
N VAL A 66 -15.39 2.11 1.64
CA VAL A 66 -13.93 2.26 1.66
C VAL A 66 -13.28 0.90 1.44
N ILE A 67 -12.13 0.87 0.80
CA ILE A 67 -11.26 -0.31 0.67
C ILE A 67 -10.23 -0.28 1.79
N ALA A 68 -10.09 -1.38 2.53
CA ALA A 68 -9.05 -1.55 3.52
C ALA A 68 -7.80 -2.19 2.87
N GLN A 69 -6.68 -1.48 2.83
CA GLN A 69 -5.41 -2.05 2.42
C GLN A 69 -4.66 -2.56 3.66
N ILE A 70 -4.56 -3.87 3.77
CA ILE A 70 -3.88 -4.58 4.86
C ILE A 70 -2.44 -4.83 4.44
N ASP A 71 -1.47 -4.07 4.97
CA ASP A 71 -0.06 -4.30 4.67
C ASP A 71 0.57 -5.30 5.66
N MET A 72 0.74 -6.54 5.19
CA MET A 72 1.29 -7.63 6.00
C MET A 72 2.80 -7.43 6.22
N LYS A 73 3.18 -7.14 7.46
CA LYS A 73 4.59 -6.96 7.88
C LYS A 73 5.27 -8.25 8.33
N VAL A 74 4.53 -9.34 8.43
CA VAL A 74 5.01 -10.65 8.90
C VAL A 74 4.63 -11.75 7.92
N ARG A 75 5.35 -12.87 8.00
CA ARG A 75 5.06 -14.11 7.25
C ARG A 75 4.52 -15.16 8.19
N GLY A 76 3.76 -16.11 7.65
CA GLY A 76 3.23 -17.24 8.41
C GLY A 76 1.88 -16.96 9.08
N GLU A 77 1.30 -15.79 8.84
CA GLU A 77 -0.03 -15.40 9.36
C GLU A 77 -1.07 -15.25 8.23
N GLU A 78 -0.75 -15.70 7.03
CA GLU A 78 -1.60 -15.57 5.85
C GLU A 78 -2.98 -16.23 6.04
N GLU A 79 -3.01 -17.42 6.67
CA GLU A 79 -4.25 -18.13 6.96
C GLU A 79 -5.09 -17.38 8.01
N ALA A 80 -4.45 -16.81 9.02
CA ALA A 80 -5.13 -16.02 10.05
C ALA A 80 -5.73 -14.74 9.47
N VAL A 81 -4.99 -14.05 8.58
CA VAL A 81 -5.48 -12.86 7.84
C VAL A 81 -6.67 -13.24 6.97
N ALA A 82 -6.56 -14.31 6.17
CA ALA A 82 -7.65 -14.77 5.32
C ALA A 82 -8.90 -15.15 6.14
N ALA A 83 -8.72 -15.82 7.28
CA ALA A 83 -9.81 -16.17 8.18
C ALA A 83 -10.48 -14.93 8.80
N ALA A 84 -9.71 -13.91 9.19
CA ALA A 84 -10.26 -12.66 9.68
C ALA A 84 -11.11 -11.95 8.60
N ILE A 85 -10.59 -11.82 7.38
CA ILE A 85 -11.31 -11.22 6.26
C ILE A 85 -12.64 -11.95 6.00
N ALA A 86 -12.59 -13.29 5.95
CA ALA A 86 -13.79 -14.12 5.72
C ALA A 86 -14.84 -13.98 6.84
N ARG A 87 -14.41 -13.94 8.12
CA ARG A 87 -15.33 -13.73 9.27
C ARG A 87 -16.12 -12.43 9.16
N HIS A 88 -15.53 -11.40 8.59
CA HIS A 88 -16.17 -10.09 8.42
C HIS A 88 -16.87 -9.94 7.06
N GLY A 89 -16.81 -10.95 6.17
CA GLY A 89 -17.38 -10.87 4.82
C GLY A 89 -16.73 -9.77 3.97
N ALA A 90 -15.45 -9.46 4.21
CA ALA A 90 -14.77 -8.30 3.64
C ALA A 90 -13.94 -8.62 2.38
N ASP A 91 -14.10 -9.81 1.79
CA ASP A 91 -13.26 -10.30 0.67
C ASP A 91 -13.14 -9.32 -0.50
N GLU A 92 -14.19 -8.57 -0.82
CA GLU A 92 -14.23 -7.61 -1.94
C GLU A 92 -13.90 -6.17 -1.52
N ALA A 93 -13.87 -5.90 -0.21
CA ALA A 93 -13.59 -4.59 0.36
C ALA A 93 -12.15 -4.45 0.87
N VAL A 94 -11.28 -5.44 0.58
CA VAL A 94 -9.90 -5.43 1.05
C VAL A 94 -8.90 -5.65 -0.08
N VAL A 95 -7.72 -5.07 0.11
CA VAL A 95 -6.49 -5.37 -0.64
C VAL A 95 -5.44 -5.80 0.36
N VAL A 96 -4.90 -7.01 0.24
CA VAL A 96 -3.76 -7.43 1.06
C VAL A 96 -2.47 -7.13 0.33
N SER A 97 -1.63 -6.27 0.92
CA SER A 97 -0.28 -5.98 0.41
C SER A 97 0.80 -6.69 1.20
N SER A 98 1.88 -7.01 0.52
CA SER A 98 3.07 -7.60 1.13
C SER A 98 4.27 -7.47 0.20
N THR A 99 5.47 -7.45 0.79
CA THR A 99 6.73 -7.50 0.03
C THR A 99 7.20 -8.95 -0.26
N TRP A 100 6.46 -9.95 0.23
CA TRP A 100 6.78 -11.37 0.02
C TRP A 100 5.84 -12.00 -1.01
N PRO A 101 6.35 -12.33 -2.21
CA PRO A 101 5.53 -12.96 -3.25
C PRO A 101 4.93 -14.31 -2.83
N ASP A 102 5.63 -15.06 -1.97
CA ASP A 102 5.17 -16.38 -1.53
C ASP A 102 3.93 -16.26 -0.62
N SER A 103 3.88 -15.24 0.26
CA SER A 103 2.70 -14.92 1.09
C SER A 103 1.49 -14.58 0.22
N LEU A 104 1.68 -13.72 -0.80
CA LEU A 104 0.61 -13.39 -1.74
C LEU A 104 0.18 -14.61 -2.58
N GLY A 105 1.14 -15.48 -2.95
CA GLY A 105 0.86 -16.73 -3.65
C GLY A 105 0.05 -17.71 -2.79
N LEU A 106 0.26 -17.75 -1.48
CA LEU A 106 -0.57 -18.51 -0.55
C LEU A 106 -1.97 -17.93 -0.47
N LEU A 107 -2.10 -16.62 -0.25
CA LEU A 107 -3.39 -15.91 -0.23
C LEU A 107 -4.18 -16.11 -1.54
N ALA A 108 -3.51 -16.14 -2.69
CA ALA A 108 -4.16 -16.42 -3.98
C ALA A 108 -4.84 -17.81 -4.03
N ARG A 109 -4.38 -18.76 -3.23
CA ARG A 109 -4.96 -20.11 -3.15
C ARG A 109 -6.07 -20.22 -2.11
N ILE A 110 -5.87 -19.62 -0.91
CA ILE A 110 -6.77 -19.80 0.22
C ILE A 110 -7.89 -18.74 0.27
N ALA A 111 -7.65 -17.56 -0.29
CA ALA A 111 -8.60 -16.46 -0.36
C ALA A 111 -8.59 -15.82 -1.78
N PRO A 112 -9.05 -16.54 -2.82
CA PRO A 112 -8.88 -16.12 -4.22
C PRO A 112 -9.64 -14.83 -4.58
N ARG A 113 -10.70 -14.49 -3.84
CA ARG A 113 -11.50 -13.26 -4.04
C ARG A 113 -10.82 -12.02 -3.47
N VAL A 114 -9.89 -12.17 -2.55
CA VAL A 114 -9.16 -11.05 -1.95
C VAL A 114 -8.19 -10.47 -2.95
N SER A 115 -8.24 -9.15 -3.15
CA SER A 115 -7.28 -8.43 -3.98
C SER A 115 -5.90 -8.41 -3.31
N ARG A 116 -4.84 -8.48 -4.12
CA ARG A 116 -3.45 -8.57 -3.65
C ARG A 116 -2.57 -7.53 -4.31
N ALA A 117 -1.70 -6.90 -3.51
CA ALA A 117 -0.71 -5.94 -3.97
C ALA A 117 0.70 -6.37 -3.60
N ILE A 118 1.63 -6.37 -4.55
CA ILE A 118 3.05 -6.64 -4.27
C ILE A 118 3.80 -5.33 -4.03
N GLY A 119 4.34 -5.16 -2.82
CA GLY A 119 5.17 -4.02 -2.44
C GLY A 119 6.59 -4.11 -2.99
N TYR A 120 7.11 -3.04 -3.62
CA TYR A 120 8.47 -2.99 -4.13
C TYR A 120 9.06 -1.56 -4.07
N PRO A 121 10.34 -1.38 -3.68
CA PRO A 121 11.31 -2.41 -3.31
C PRO A 121 11.06 -2.94 -1.90
N ARG A 122 11.54 -4.17 -1.67
CA ARG A 122 11.70 -4.66 -0.30
C ARG A 122 13.04 -4.14 0.23
N ASP A 123 13.01 -3.39 1.32
CA ASP A 123 14.22 -2.98 2.02
C ASP A 123 14.74 -4.11 2.91
N SER A 124 15.39 -5.10 2.29
CA SER A 124 15.95 -6.25 2.98
C SER A 124 17.25 -5.94 3.74
N TYR A 125 17.87 -4.80 3.46
CA TYR A 125 19.22 -4.47 3.94
C TYR A 125 19.32 -3.11 4.63
N GLY A 126 18.20 -2.42 4.88
CA GLY A 126 18.21 -1.08 5.46
C GLY A 126 18.85 -0.03 4.54
N ALA A 127 18.88 -0.30 3.23
CA ALA A 127 19.49 0.59 2.23
C ALA A 127 18.81 1.98 2.20
N ALA A 128 17.52 2.04 2.54
CA ALA A 128 16.79 3.30 2.69
C ALA A 128 17.32 4.17 3.84
N ARG A 129 18.00 3.59 4.83
CA ARG A 129 18.59 4.31 5.96
C ARG A 129 19.97 4.89 5.64
N VAL A 130 20.60 4.47 4.54
CA VAL A 130 21.92 4.93 4.12
C VAL A 130 21.76 6.23 3.32
N ARG A 131 22.40 7.30 3.78
CA ARG A 131 22.47 8.58 3.04
C ARG A 131 23.53 8.47 1.94
N TRP A 132 23.09 8.14 0.75
CA TRP A 132 23.95 8.11 -0.45
C TRP A 132 24.14 9.52 -1.01
N PRO A 133 25.29 9.84 -1.63
CA PRO A 133 25.44 11.07 -2.40
C PRO A 133 24.34 11.22 -3.45
N GLY A 134 23.75 12.42 -3.59
CA GLY A 134 22.54 12.64 -4.41
C GLY A 134 22.69 12.25 -5.88
N VAL A 135 23.91 12.30 -6.44
CA VAL A 135 24.19 11.84 -7.82
C VAL A 135 24.09 10.31 -7.90
N VAL A 136 24.70 9.60 -6.94
CA VAL A 136 24.65 8.12 -6.88
C VAL A 136 23.21 7.65 -6.71
N THR A 137 22.47 8.28 -5.79
CA THR A 137 21.04 7.96 -5.58
C THR A 137 20.24 8.16 -6.85
N ARG A 138 20.39 9.29 -7.56
CA ARG A 138 19.67 9.53 -8.83
C ARG A 138 20.00 8.51 -9.90
N THR A 139 21.27 8.16 -10.06
CA THR A 139 21.68 7.18 -11.08
C THR A 139 21.15 5.79 -10.77
N VAL A 140 21.28 5.32 -9.53
CA VAL A 140 20.80 3.99 -9.10
C VAL A 140 19.27 3.90 -9.19
N VAL A 141 18.56 4.92 -8.71
CA VAL A 141 17.09 4.98 -8.79
C VAL A 141 16.62 5.05 -10.25
N GLY A 142 17.28 5.86 -11.08
CA GLY A 142 16.96 5.96 -12.50
C GLY A 142 17.16 4.63 -13.25
N ALA A 143 18.27 3.93 -13.00
CA ALA A 143 18.52 2.60 -13.56
C ALA A 143 17.48 1.57 -13.05
N ALA A 144 17.14 1.62 -11.76
CA ALA A 144 16.12 0.74 -11.18
C ALA A 144 14.74 1.00 -11.79
N ALA A 145 14.32 2.26 -11.95
CA ALA A 145 13.08 2.63 -12.60
C ALA A 145 13.07 2.18 -14.08
N GLY A 146 14.19 2.36 -14.80
CA GLY A 146 14.35 1.88 -16.19
C GLY A 146 14.22 0.37 -16.33
N ALA A 147 14.65 -0.40 -15.31
CA ALA A 147 14.55 -1.86 -15.29
C ALA A 147 13.16 -2.39 -14.85
N MET A 148 12.30 -1.54 -14.27
CA MET A 148 10.98 -1.97 -13.74
C MET A 148 10.11 -2.69 -14.78
N PRO A 149 9.97 -2.23 -16.05
CA PRO A 149 9.15 -2.94 -17.03
C PRO A 149 9.54 -4.39 -17.26
N VAL A 150 10.84 -4.72 -17.08
CA VAL A 150 11.36 -6.10 -17.19
C VAL A 150 11.16 -6.87 -15.91
N ARG A 151 11.12 -6.20 -14.75
CA ARG A 151 10.91 -6.83 -13.44
C ARG A 151 9.45 -7.13 -13.13
N LEU A 152 8.51 -6.36 -13.68
CA LEU A 152 7.07 -6.55 -13.45
C LEU A 152 6.58 -8.00 -13.68
N PRO A 153 6.97 -8.71 -14.77
CA PRO A 153 6.57 -10.09 -14.97
C PRO A 153 7.05 -11.03 -13.84
N LEU A 154 8.25 -10.80 -13.33
CA LEU A 154 8.82 -11.62 -12.24
C LEU A 154 8.09 -11.37 -10.91
N LEU A 155 7.69 -10.13 -10.64
CA LEU A 155 6.90 -9.79 -9.48
C LEU A 155 5.49 -10.39 -9.57
N ALA A 156 4.89 -10.37 -10.76
CA ALA A 156 3.57 -10.91 -11.02
C ALA A 156 3.51 -12.44 -10.97
N ALA A 157 4.56 -13.12 -11.43
CA ALA A 157 4.55 -14.57 -11.63
C ALA A 157 4.37 -15.37 -10.33
N ARG A 158 4.97 -14.93 -9.21
CA ARG A 158 4.96 -15.68 -7.95
C ARG A 158 3.79 -15.35 -7.05
N GLY A 159 3.49 -14.06 -6.87
CA GLY A 159 2.46 -13.58 -5.95
C GLY A 159 1.06 -13.50 -6.53
N ARG A 160 0.90 -13.59 -7.86
CA ARG A 160 -0.35 -13.34 -8.59
C ARG A 160 -1.06 -12.06 -8.08
N PRO A 161 -0.35 -10.94 -7.97
CA PRO A 161 -0.94 -9.68 -7.51
C PRO A 161 -1.87 -9.11 -8.57
N HIS A 162 -2.83 -8.31 -8.13
CA HIS A 162 -3.65 -7.45 -8.98
C HIS A 162 -3.04 -6.05 -9.10
N VAL A 163 -2.19 -5.68 -8.13
CA VAL A 163 -1.57 -4.36 -8.00
C VAL A 163 -0.08 -4.50 -7.73
N VAL A 164 0.72 -3.60 -8.29
CA VAL A 164 2.10 -3.35 -7.87
C VAL A 164 2.15 -2.05 -7.06
N ALA A 165 2.53 -2.16 -5.78
CA ALA A 165 2.71 -1.01 -4.90
C ALA A 165 4.18 -0.57 -4.94
N LEU A 166 4.48 0.50 -5.63
CA LEU A 166 5.83 0.96 -5.94
C LEU A 166 6.22 2.18 -5.10
N HIS A 167 7.46 2.17 -4.59
CA HIS A 167 8.06 3.40 -4.07
C HIS A 167 8.05 4.48 -5.17
N HIS A 168 7.62 5.69 -4.81
CA HIS A 168 7.41 6.80 -5.74
C HIS A 168 8.60 7.07 -6.69
N ALA A 169 9.82 6.84 -6.23
CA ALA A 169 11.03 7.05 -7.01
C ALA A 169 11.18 6.09 -8.21
N LEU A 170 10.48 4.96 -8.21
CA LEU A 170 10.47 3.98 -9.30
C LEU A 170 9.34 4.21 -10.30
N VAL A 171 8.41 5.12 -9.97
CA VAL A 171 7.23 5.38 -10.79
C VAL A 171 7.55 6.38 -11.90
N THR A 172 7.34 5.95 -13.14
CA THR A 172 7.37 6.75 -14.36
C THR A 172 6.16 6.36 -15.22
N ALA A 173 5.71 7.23 -16.13
CA ALA A 173 4.62 6.90 -17.06
C ALA A 173 4.87 5.58 -17.82
N ARG A 174 6.11 5.32 -18.24
CA ARG A 174 6.50 4.07 -18.90
C ARG A 174 6.32 2.83 -18.00
N VAL A 175 6.60 2.96 -16.70
CA VAL A 175 6.41 1.86 -15.72
C VAL A 175 4.93 1.60 -15.53
N VAL A 176 4.12 2.66 -15.35
CA VAL A 176 2.66 2.57 -15.20
C VAL A 176 2.04 1.89 -16.42
N GLU A 177 2.34 2.38 -17.63
CA GLU A 177 1.86 1.78 -18.88
C GLU A 177 2.27 0.29 -19.01
N ALA A 178 3.51 -0.04 -18.63
CA ALA A 178 3.98 -1.42 -18.68
C ALA A 178 3.26 -2.35 -17.66
N ALA A 179 2.81 -1.82 -16.52
CA ALA A 179 1.99 -2.53 -15.55
C ALA A 179 0.56 -2.70 -16.09
N HIS A 180 -0.06 -1.63 -16.57
CA HIS A 180 -1.43 -1.64 -17.11
C HIS A 180 -1.57 -2.60 -18.30
N ARG A 181 -0.58 -2.66 -19.21
CA ARG A 181 -0.57 -3.65 -20.31
C ARG A 181 -0.56 -5.11 -19.82
N ARG A 182 -0.25 -5.34 -18.55
CA ARG A 182 -0.26 -6.66 -17.91
C ARG A 182 -1.48 -6.88 -17.01
N GLY A 183 -2.44 -5.95 -17.01
CA GLY A 183 -3.60 -6.00 -16.14
C GLY A 183 -3.26 -5.74 -14.67
N LEU A 184 -2.14 -5.07 -14.38
CA LEU A 184 -1.73 -4.72 -13.03
C LEU A 184 -2.03 -3.25 -12.74
N GLY A 185 -2.76 -2.96 -11.66
CA GLY A 185 -2.84 -1.61 -11.12
C GLY A 185 -1.52 -1.17 -10.50
N VAL A 186 -1.32 0.15 -10.38
CA VAL A 186 -0.12 0.75 -9.79
C VAL A 186 -0.51 1.66 -8.63
N PHE A 187 -0.10 1.29 -7.42
CA PHE A 187 -0.14 2.17 -6.24
C PHE A 187 1.25 2.76 -6.03
N ALA A 188 1.33 4.04 -5.71
CA ALA A 188 2.59 4.72 -5.42
C ALA A 188 2.67 5.12 -3.95
N TRP A 189 3.81 4.88 -3.28
CA TRP A 189 4.04 5.20 -1.87
C TRP A 189 5.42 5.79 -1.62
N THR A 190 5.67 6.63 -0.63
CA THR A 190 4.73 7.48 0.06
C THR A 190 4.93 8.89 -0.47
N ALA A 191 3.87 9.62 -0.76
CA ALA A 191 3.93 10.95 -1.35
C ALA A 191 3.35 11.99 -0.39
N ASN A 192 4.24 12.76 0.26
CA ASN A 192 3.92 13.75 1.29
C ASN A 192 4.23 15.19 0.83
N ASP A 193 4.35 15.38 -0.47
CA ASP A 193 4.66 16.66 -1.11
C ASP A 193 3.73 16.89 -2.30
N PRO A 194 3.10 18.08 -2.44
CA PRO A 194 2.15 18.37 -3.51
C PRO A 194 2.71 18.15 -4.92
N ALA A 195 3.97 18.55 -5.17
CA ALA A 195 4.58 18.36 -6.48
C ALA A 195 4.83 16.90 -6.80
N LEU A 196 5.11 16.09 -5.77
CA LEU A 196 5.24 14.64 -5.91
C LEU A 196 3.88 13.99 -6.23
N VAL A 197 2.81 14.37 -5.53
CA VAL A 197 1.44 13.89 -5.81
C VAL A 197 1.05 14.25 -7.26
N GLU A 198 1.26 15.50 -7.68
CA GLU A 198 0.99 15.95 -9.05
C GLU A 198 1.76 15.14 -10.09
N ARG A 199 3.05 14.91 -9.87
CA ARG A 199 3.90 14.10 -10.75
C ARG A 199 3.39 12.66 -10.89
N LEU A 200 2.98 12.05 -9.79
CA LEU A 200 2.47 10.68 -9.78
C LEU A 200 1.11 10.59 -10.46
N THR A 201 0.22 11.54 -10.22
CA THR A 201 -1.07 11.65 -10.89
C THR A 201 -0.89 11.77 -12.40
N ARG A 202 0.02 12.65 -12.86
CA ARG A 202 0.35 12.79 -14.28
C ARG A 202 1.03 11.55 -14.88
N ALA A 203 1.72 10.76 -14.08
CA ALA A 203 2.28 9.49 -14.53
C ALA A 203 1.21 8.41 -14.72
N GLY A 204 -0.04 8.64 -14.27
CA GLY A 204 -1.18 7.77 -14.48
C GLY A 204 -1.28 6.61 -13.47
N VAL A 205 -0.77 6.77 -12.24
CA VAL A 205 -0.95 5.76 -11.19
C VAL A 205 -2.41 5.64 -10.77
N ASP A 206 -2.85 4.45 -10.36
CA ASP A 206 -4.23 4.20 -9.96
C ASP A 206 -4.53 4.72 -8.55
N ALA A 207 -3.53 4.72 -7.65
CA ALA A 207 -3.66 5.32 -6.34
C ALA A 207 -2.33 5.81 -5.77
N ILE A 208 -2.40 6.80 -4.87
CA ILE A 208 -1.25 7.44 -4.22
C ILE A 208 -1.45 7.34 -2.71
N ALA A 209 -0.48 6.73 -2.02
CA ALA A 209 -0.43 6.66 -0.57
C ALA A 209 0.27 7.89 0.00
N SER A 210 -0.37 8.55 0.97
CA SER A 210 0.14 9.74 1.64
C SER A 210 -0.14 9.68 3.14
N ASP A 211 0.81 10.20 3.95
CA ASP A 211 0.59 10.46 5.39
C ASP A 211 -0.27 11.71 5.60
N ASP A 212 -0.42 12.54 4.54
CA ASP A 212 -1.28 13.71 4.47
C ASP A 212 -2.35 13.50 3.38
N PRO A 213 -3.37 12.68 3.68
CA PRO A 213 -4.39 12.37 2.69
C PRO A 213 -5.23 13.59 2.28
N GLU A 214 -5.43 14.55 3.17
CA GLU A 214 -6.16 15.79 2.85
C GLU A 214 -5.44 16.59 1.77
N MET A 215 -4.14 16.83 1.92
CA MET A 215 -3.31 17.48 0.89
C MET A 215 -3.36 16.69 -0.43
N ALA A 216 -3.21 15.37 -0.37
CA ALA A 216 -3.23 14.56 -1.57
C ALA A 216 -4.57 14.57 -2.30
N LEU A 217 -5.71 14.58 -1.58
CA LEU A 217 -7.06 14.75 -2.14
C LEU A 217 -7.22 16.11 -2.80
N GLN A 218 -6.77 17.20 -2.18
CA GLN A 218 -6.85 18.55 -2.74
C GLN A 218 -6.07 18.65 -4.06
N VAL A 219 -4.84 18.13 -4.09
CA VAL A 219 -4.01 18.16 -5.31
C VAL A 219 -4.63 17.31 -6.43
N THR A 220 -5.08 16.10 -6.13
CA THR A 220 -5.68 15.23 -7.15
C THR A 220 -6.99 15.79 -7.70
N ALA A 221 -7.84 16.39 -6.86
CA ALA A 221 -9.08 17.03 -7.29
C ALA A 221 -8.81 18.20 -8.25
N THR A 222 -7.79 19.03 -7.97
CA THR A 222 -7.42 20.17 -8.83
C THR A 222 -6.98 19.71 -10.22
N LEU A 223 -6.36 18.54 -10.34
CA LEU A 223 -5.87 17.99 -11.61
C LEU A 223 -6.96 17.28 -12.44
N GLN A 224 -8.08 16.93 -11.82
CA GLN A 224 -9.22 16.26 -12.47
C GLN A 224 -10.27 17.27 -12.98
N THR A 225 -10.16 18.52 -12.55
CA THR A 225 -11.03 19.59 -13.05
C THR A 225 -10.52 20.05 -14.42
N PRO A 226 -11.35 19.99 -15.50
CA PRO A 226 -10.97 20.35 -16.87
C PRO A 226 -10.67 21.84 -17.04
#